data_07d5d590dbb1c18303e480bfa5907df8
#
_entry.id   07d5d590dbb1c18303e480bfa5907df8
#
_cell.length_a   1.000
_cell.length_b   1.000
_cell.length_c   1.000
_cell.angle_alpha   90.00
_cell.angle_beta   90.00
_cell.angle_gamma   90.00
#
_symmetry.space_group_name_H-M   'P 1'
#
loop_
_entity.id
_entity.type
_entity.pdbx_description
1 polymer ?
#
loop_
_entity_poly.entity_id
_entity_poly.type
_entity_poly.pdbx_seq_one_letter_code
_entity_poly.pdbx_strand_id
1 'polypeptide(L)'
;MPTFNQLVRQGRQDRVYKSKAPVLQKGYNSLEGKATNQSSPQKRGVCTKVSTTTPKKPNSALRKIARVRLTNGMEVSAYIPGVGHNLQEHSVVLIRGGRVKDLPGVRYHIIRGTLDTQGVQGRMQSRSKYGAKRPKAGKKK
;
A
#
# COMPACT_ATOMS: atom_id res chain seq x y z
N MET A 1 -8.77 -35.32 19.40
CA MET A 1 -7.50 -35.58 18.70
C MET A 1 -7.69 -36.68 17.67
N PRO A 2 -7.31 -36.45 16.40
CA PRO A 2 -7.40 -37.50 15.39
C PRO A 2 -6.35 -38.58 15.61
N THR A 3 -6.71 -39.83 15.25
CA THR A 3 -5.78 -40.94 15.29
C THR A 3 -4.85 -40.93 14.10
N PHE A 4 -3.75 -41.70 14.17
CA PHE A 4 -2.83 -41.82 13.05
C PHE A 4 -3.54 -42.33 11.79
N ASN A 5 -4.44 -43.29 11.93
CA ASN A 5 -5.16 -43.84 10.79
C ASN A 5 -6.08 -42.78 10.14
N GLN A 6 -6.69 -41.93 10.96
CA GLN A 6 -7.51 -40.84 10.43
C GLN A 6 -6.69 -39.82 9.67
N LEU A 7 -5.48 -39.48 10.14
CA LEU A 7 -4.59 -38.58 9.46
C LEU A 7 -4.08 -39.14 8.14
N VAL A 8 -3.79 -40.46 8.09
CA VAL A 8 -3.36 -41.11 6.85
C VAL A 8 -4.48 -41.10 5.82
N ARG A 9 -5.72 -41.31 6.27
CA ARG A 9 -6.88 -41.39 5.37
C ARG A 9 -7.30 -40.02 4.85
N GLN A 10 -7.35 -39.00 5.69
CA GLN A 10 -7.87 -37.68 5.34
C GLN A 10 -6.78 -36.63 5.16
N GLY A 11 -5.63 -36.82 5.82
CA GLY A 11 -4.56 -35.84 5.81
C GLY A 11 -4.89 -34.57 6.60
N ARG A 12 -4.00 -33.63 6.55
CA ARG A 12 -4.22 -32.31 7.12
C ARG A 12 -4.30 -31.31 6.00
N GLN A 13 -5.23 -30.36 6.15
CA GLN A 13 -5.36 -29.28 5.19
C GLN A 13 -4.93 -27.99 5.88
N ASP A 14 -4.12 -27.23 5.18
CA ASP A 14 -3.68 -25.95 5.71
C ASP A 14 -4.85 -24.96 5.73
N ARG A 15 -4.82 -24.13 6.76
CA ARG A 15 -5.82 -23.08 6.90
C ARG A 15 -5.61 -22.03 5.80
N VAL A 16 -6.71 -21.65 5.17
CA VAL A 16 -6.68 -20.61 4.14
C VAL A 16 -6.91 -19.26 4.80
N TYR A 17 -6.02 -18.31 4.54
CA TYR A 17 -6.11 -16.97 5.09
C TYR A 17 -6.53 -15.98 4.03
N LYS A 18 -7.39 -15.05 4.41
CA LYS A 18 -7.77 -13.96 3.53
C LYS A 18 -6.66 -12.92 3.46
N SER A 19 -6.52 -12.31 2.29
CA SER A 19 -5.59 -11.20 2.14
C SER A 19 -6.03 -10.02 3.00
N LYS A 20 -5.07 -9.35 3.62
CA LYS A 20 -5.33 -8.12 4.37
C LYS A 20 -5.45 -6.91 3.45
N ALA A 21 -5.18 -7.07 2.16
CA ALA A 21 -5.28 -6.02 1.16
C ALA A 21 -6.23 -6.45 0.04
N PRO A 22 -7.55 -6.55 0.33
CA PRO A 22 -8.50 -7.10 -0.64
C PRO A 22 -8.60 -6.29 -1.94
N VAL A 23 -8.33 -5.01 -1.89
CA VAL A 23 -8.41 -4.14 -3.07
C VAL A 23 -7.39 -4.55 -4.13
N LEU A 24 -6.25 -5.09 -3.71
CA LEU A 24 -5.21 -5.55 -4.63
C LEU A 24 -5.54 -6.89 -5.29
N GLN A 25 -6.60 -7.54 -4.84
CA GLN A 25 -7.04 -8.83 -5.39
C GLN A 25 -8.09 -8.69 -6.47
N LYS A 26 -8.60 -7.48 -6.71
CA LYS A 26 -9.71 -7.25 -7.63
C LYS A 26 -9.31 -6.31 -8.74
N GLY A 27 -9.80 -6.60 -9.94
CA GLY A 27 -9.63 -5.75 -11.10
C GLY A 27 -10.95 -5.61 -11.84
N TYR A 28 -10.89 -4.92 -12.96
CA TYR A 28 -12.08 -4.68 -13.76
C TYR A 28 -11.71 -4.74 -15.25
N ASN A 29 -12.44 -5.53 -16.00
CA ASN A 29 -12.28 -5.62 -17.44
C ASN A 29 -13.26 -4.65 -18.09
N SER A 30 -12.75 -3.52 -18.59
CA SER A 30 -13.60 -2.49 -19.17
C SER A 30 -14.22 -2.90 -20.51
N LEU A 31 -13.55 -3.80 -21.25
CA LEU A 31 -14.08 -4.27 -22.52
C LEU A 31 -15.31 -5.16 -22.32
N GLU A 32 -15.28 -6.01 -21.32
CA GLU A 32 -16.40 -6.89 -21.02
C GLU A 32 -17.35 -6.30 -19.98
N GLY A 33 -16.95 -5.25 -19.29
CA GLY A 33 -17.75 -4.64 -18.25
C GLY A 33 -17.91 -5.50 -17.01
N LYS A 34 -16.95 -6.38 -16.72
CA LYS A 34 -17.01 -7.31 -15.61
C LYS A 34 -15.86 -7.10 -14.64
N ALA A 35 -16.14 -7.36 -13.36
CA ALA A 35 -15.09 -7.41 -12.36
C ALA A 35 -14.23 -8.66 -12.55
N THR A 36 -12.95 -8.54 -12.32
CA THR A 36 -12.03 -9.67 -12.41
C THR A 36 -11.37 -9.92 -11.05
N ASN A 37 -10.95 -11.18 -10.83
CA ASN A 37 -10.18 -11.56 -9.65
C ASN A 37 -8.73 -11.74 -10.08
N GLN A 38 -7.92 -10.72 -9.80
CA GLN A 38 -6.52 -10.73 -10.22
C GLN A 38 -5.66 -10.18 -9.09
N SER A 39 -4.75 -11.01 -8.60
CA SER A 39 -3.81 -10.59 -7.56
C SER A 39 -2.75 -9.69 -8.15
N SER A 40 -2.50 -8.57 -7.50
CA SER A 40 -1.49 -7.61 -7.92
C SER A 40 -0.71 -7.13 -6.70
N PRO A 41 0.63 -7.01 -6.80
CA PRO A 41 1.39 -6.48 -5.67
C PRO A 41 1.19 -4.99 -5.47
N GLN A 42 0.89 -4.24 -6.55
CA GLN A 42 0.61 -2.81 -6.48
C GLN A 42 -0.53 -2.46 -7.40
N LYS A 43 -1.14 -1.30 -7.15
CA LYS A 43 -2.17 -0.74 -8.02
C LYS A 43 -1.98 0.76 -8.14
N ARG A 44 -2.26 1.27 -9.33
CA ARG A 44 -2.23 2.70 -9.59
C ARG A 44 -3.56 3.33 -9.18
N GLY A 45 -3.49 4.56 -8.70
CA GLY A 45 -4.67 5.31 -8.37
C GLY A 45 -4.43 6.80 -8.43
N VAL A 46 -5.49 7.56 -8.20
CA VAL A 46 -5.45 9.02 -8.19
C VAL A 46 -5.87 9.50 -6.82
N CYS A 47 -5.10 10.41 -6.24
CA CYS A 47 -5.43 10.99 -4.94
C CYS A 47 -6.70 11.83 -5.04
N THR A 48 -7.71 11.52 -4.26
CA THR A 48 -8.93 12.32 -4.18
C THR A 48 -8.86 13.33 -3.05
N LYS A 49 -8.08 13.05 -2.01
CA LYS A 49 -7.89 13.94 -0.89
C LYS A 49 -6.57 13.60 -0.20
N VAL A 50 -5.81 14.61 0.17
CA VAL A 50 -4.58 14.44 0.94
C VAL A 50 -4.75 15.16 2.27
N SER A 51 -4.54 14.46 3.38
CA SER A 51 -4.77 15.02 4.70
C SER A 51 -3.86 14.36 5.73
N THR A 52 -4.05 14.72 6.98
CA THR A 52 -3.35 14.13 8.11
C THR A 52 -4.36 13.53 9.07
N THR A 53 -3.90 12.57 9.86
CA THR A 53 -4.74 11.97 10.88
C THR A 53 -3.88 11.65 12.11
N THR A 54 -4.54 11.59 13.26
CA THR A 54 -3.86 11.22 14.50
C THR A 54 -3.85 9.70 14.64
N PRO A 55 -2.78 9.12 15.21
CA PRO A 55 -2.74 7.69 15.45
C PRO A 55 -3.56 7.30 16.67
N LYS A 56 -3.67 6.00 16.89
CA LYS A 56 -4.31 5.48 18.09
C LYS A 56 -3.51 5.83 19.33
N LYS A 57 -4.20 5.93 20.47
CA LYS A 57 -3.52 6.03 21.76
C LYS A 57 -2.62 4.81 21.97
N PRO A 58 -1.47 4.94 22.59
CA PRO A 58 -0.92 6.11 23.30
C PRO A 58 -0.09 7.03 22.41
N ASN A 59 -0.05 6.81 21.12
CA ASN A 59 0.79 7.61 20.22
C ASN A 59 0.12 8.93 19.87
N SER A 60 0.95 9.91 19.53
CA SER A 60 0.49 11.24 19.14
C SER A 60 1.39 11.77 18.04
N ALA A 61 0.80 12.20 16.95
CA ALA A 61 1.52 12.76 15.80
C ALA A 61 0.48 13.22 14.78
N LEU A 62 0.97 13.80 13.70
CA LEU A 62 0.14 14.03 12.50
C LEU A 62 0.67 13.11 11.41
N ARG A 63 -0.04 12.03 11.19
CA ARG A 63 0.31 11.05 10.14
C ARG A 63 -0.27 11.50 8.81
N LYS A 64 0.55 11.47 7.78
CA LYS A 64 0.14 11.91 6.44
C LYS A 64 -0.52 10.74 5.72
N ILE A 65 -1.75 10.96 5.27
CA ILE A 65 -2.50 9.95 4.52
C ILE A 65 -3.10 10.59 3.27
N ALA A 66 -3.46 9.75 2.33
CA ALA A 66 -4.16 10.16 1.12
C ALA A 66 -5.32 9.21 0.86
N ARG A 67 -6.42 9.77 0.43
CA ARG A 67 -7.53 8.99 -0.07
C ARG A 67 -7.30 8.77 -1.55
N VAL A 68 -7.21 7.51 -1.98
CA VAL A 68 -6.80 7.15 -3.34
C VAL A 68 -7.92 6.36 -4.01
N ARG A 69 -8.32 6.79 -5.19
CA ARG A 69 -9.24 6.04 -6.03
C ARG A 69 -8.44 5.21 -7.02
N LEU A 70 -8.57 3.90 -6.93
CA LEU A 70 -7.80 2.98 -7.74
C LEU A 70 -8.41 2.77 -9.12
N THR A 71 -7.62 2.20 -10.01
CA THR A 71 -8.06 1.92 -11.38
C THR A 71 -9.22 0.93 -11.44
N ASN A 72 -9.40 0.12 -10.41
CA ASN A 72 -10.53 -0.81 -10.31
C ASN A 72 -11.81 -0.16 -9.76
N GLY A 73 -11.80 1.15 -9.54
CA GLY A 73 -12.95 1.90 -9.06
C GLY A 73 -13.09 1.97 -7.55
N MET A 74 -12.26 1.26 -6.81
CA MET A 74 -12.32 1.26 -5.34
C MET A 74 -11.51 2.41 -4.76
N GLU A 75 -11.99 2.96 -3.65
CA GLU A 75 -11.34 4.07 -2.98
C GLU A 75 -10.85 3.63 -1.61
N VAL A 76 -9.58 3.92 -1.32
CA VAL A 76 -8.94 3.47 -0.07
C VAL A 76 -8.10 4.60 0.52
N SER A 77 -7.81 4.47 1.82
CA SER A 77 -6.86 5.35 2.50
C SER A 77 -5.50 4.70 2.49
N ALA A 78 -4.48 5.44 2.07
CA ALA A 78 -3.11 4.96 2.00
C ALA A 78 -2.19 5.90 2.77
N TYR A 79 -1.20 5.32 3.43
CA TYR A 79 -0.21 6.08 4.19
C TYR A 79 0.88 6.61 3.27
N ILE A 80 1.29 7.84 3.50
CA ILE A 80 2.40 8.46 2.76
C ILE A 80 3.65 8.34 3.63
N PRO A 81 4.56 7.40 3.33
CA PRO A 81 5.74 7.20 4.17
C PRO A 81 6.82 8.27 3.96
N GLY A 82 7.63 8.44 4.97
CA GLY A 82 8.78 9.36 4.92
C GLY A 82 8.44 10.77 5.38
N VAL A 83 9.45 11.63 5.35
CA VAL A 83 9.31 13.01 5.78
C VAL A 83 9.01 13.88 4.58
N GLY A 84 7.86 14.58 4.63
CA GLY A 84 7.45 15.47 3.57
C GLY A 84 6.98 14.75 2.31
N HIS A 85 6.18 15.42 1.52
CA HIS A 85 5.70 14.90 0.24
C HIS A 85 5.23 16.05 -0.64
N ASN A 86 5.06 15.74 -1.92
CA ASN A 86 4.55 16.71 -2.89
C ASN A 86 3.15 16.36 -3.40
N LEU A 87 2.46 15.44 -2.73
CA LEU A 87 1.17 14.97 -3.18
C LEU A 87 0.08 16.01 -2.94
N GLN A 88 -0.85 16.06 -3.85
CA GLN A 88 -2.01 16.94 -3.78
C GLN A 88 -3.17 16.23 -4.46
N GLU A 89 -4.33 16.84 -4.43
CA GLU A 89 -5.50 16.30 -5.12
C GLU A 89 -5.19 16.07 -6.59
N HIS A 90 -5.65 14.94 -7.13
CA HIS A 90 -5.44 14.51 -8.53
C HIS A 90 -4.02 14.03 -8.84
N SER A 91 -3.15 13.89 -7.85
CA SER A 91 -1.85 13.26 -8.08
C SER A 91 -2.02 11.77 -8.35
N VAL A 92 -1.28 11.27 -9.34
CA VAL A 92 -1.29 9.85 -9.68
C VAL A 92 -0.24 9.14 -8.82
N VAL A 93 -0.66 8.10 -8.12
CA VAL A 93 0.20 7.37 -7.19
C VAL A 93 0.09 5.86 -7.41
N LEU A 94 1.08 5.16 -6.89
CA LEU A 94 1.10 3.71 -6.88
C LEU A 94 1.03 3.26 -5.42
N ILE A 95 0.11 2.37 -5.10
CA ILE A 95 -0.04 1.86 -3.73
C ILE A 95 0.34 0.39 -3.66
N ARG A 96 0.74 -0.03 -2.46
CA ARG A 96 1.02 -1.43 -2.15
C ARG A 96 0.31 -1.81 -0.87
N GLY A 97 0.24 -3.13 -0.61
CA GLY A 97 -0.29 -3.62 0.64
C GLY A 97 0.64 -3.29 1.81
N GLY A 98 0.12 -3.41 2.99
CA GLY A 98 0.83 -3.12 4.22
C GLY A 98 0.06 -2.12 5.06
N ARG A 99 -0.41 -2.58 6.21
CA ARG A 99 -1.22 -1.72 7.06
C ARG A 99 -0.33 -0.90 7.98
N VAL A 100 -0.87 0.23 8.43
CA VAL A 100 -0.26 1.06 9.45
C VAL A 100 -0.97 0.73 10.77
N LYS A 101 -0.23 0.17 11.71
CA LYS A 101 -0.80 -0.28 12.98
C LYS A 101 -1.42 0.85 13.79
N ASP A 102 -0.80 2.04 13.74
CA ASP A 102 -1.25 3.21 14.47
C ASP A 102 -2.52 3.84 13.89
N LEU A 103 -2.84 3.54 12.66
CA LEU A 103 -3.94 4.21 11.96
C LEU A 103 -5.03 3.21 11.61
N PRO A 104 -6.21 3.35 12.22
CA PRO A 104 -7.32 2.44 11.90
C PRO A 104 -7.81 2.66 10.46
N GLY A 105 -8.03 1.55 9.76
CA GLY A 105 -8.55 1.60 8.40
C GLY A 105 -7.52 1.87 7.32
N VAL A 106 -6.27 2.13 7.67
CA VAL A 106 -5.21 2.35 6.68
C VAL A 106 -4.47 1.04 6.45
N ARG A 107 -4.74 0.40 5.32
CA ARG A 107 -4.21 -0.93 4.97
C ARG A 107 -3.18 -0.88 3.86
N TYR A 108 -2.85 0.30 3.37
CA TYR A 108 -2.03 0.44 2.18
C TYR A 108 -1.02 1.54 2.38
N HIS A 109 0.07 1.47 1.59
CA HIS A 109 1.11 2.49 1.58
C HIS A 109 1.27 3.02 0.16
N ILE A 110 1.56 4.30 0.03
CA ILE A 110 1.95 4.90 -1.24
C ILE A 110 3.44 4.64 -1.45
N ILE A 111 3.80 4.20 -2.65
CA ILE A 111 5.20 3.94 -2.99
C ILE A 111 5.86 5.24 -3.39
N ARG A 112 6.93 5.60 -2.67
CA ARG A 112 7.68 6.83 -2.94
C ARG A 112 8.59 6.65 -4.13
N GLY A 113 8.76 7.71 -4.90
CA GLY A 113 9.66 7.71 -6.06
C GLY A 113 9.05 7.17 -7.33
N THR A 114 7.74 6.97 -7.38
CA THR A 114 7.02 6.49 -8.57
C THR A 114 5.93 7.47 -8.96
N LEU A 115 5.63 7.51 -10.25
CA LEU A 115 4.56 8.36 -10.81
C LEU A 115 4.70 9.80 -10.31
N ASP A 116 3.65 10.36 -9.70
CA ASP A 116 3.69 11.75 -9.22
C ASP A 116 4.26 11.90 -7.82
N THR A 117 4.65 10.81 -7.18
CA THR A 117 5.20 10.84 -5.82
C THR A 117 6.71 10.95 -5.89
N GLN A 118 7.26 12.04 -5.38
CA GLN A 118 8.71 12.19 -5.27
C GLN A 118 9.26 11.31 -4.16
N GLY A 119 10.53 10.91 -4.30
CA GLY A 119 11.24 10.23 -3.23
C GLY A 119 11.53 11.18 -2.07
N VAL A 120 11.90 10.60 -0.93
CA VAL A 120 12.23 11.38 0.25
C VAL A 120 13.57 12.09 0.03
N GLN A 121 13.60 13.39 0.23
CA GLN A 121 14.80 14.20 0.02
C GLN A 121 15.82 13.98 1.15
N GLY A 122 17.09 13.91 0.78
CA GLY A 122 18.18 13.81 1.75
C GLY A 122 18.28 12.48 2.47
N ARG A 123 17.58 11.46 2.02
CA ARG A 123 17.60 10.17 2.67
C ARG A 123 18.78 9.33 2.20
N MET A 124 19.56 8.81 3.15
CA MET A 124 20.76 8.05 2.84
C MET A 124 20.64 6.57 3.20
N GLN A 125 19.75 6.22 4.12
CA GLN A 125 19.53 4.84 4.55
C GLN A 125 18.16 4.35 4.08
N SER A 126 18.08 3.08 3.74
CA SER A 126 16.84 2.45 3.25
C SER A 126 16.23 3.21 2.08
N ARG A 127 17.07 3.66 1.15
CA ARG A 127 16.64 4.50 0.03
C ARG A 127 15.58 3.82 -0.84
N SER A 128 15.67 2.52 -1.00
CA SER A 128 14.71 1.79 -1.84
C SER A 128 13.30 1.84 -1.27
N LYS A 129 13.17 1.92 0.04
CA LYS A 129 11.84 1.99 0.69
C LYS A 129 11.19 3.35 0.55
N TYR A 130 12.00 4.40 0.34
CA TYR A 130 11.50 5.77 0.31
C TYR A 130 11.76 6.46 -1.02
N GLY A 131 12.14 5.70 -2.03
CA GLY A 131 12.31 6.23 -3.38
C GLY A 131 13.45 7.21 -3.55
N ALA A 132 14.46 7.16 -2.70
CA ALA A 132 15.59 8.05 -2.79
C ALA A 132 16.65 7.47 -3.73
N LYS A 133 17.17 8.30 -4.62
CA LYS A 133 18.20 7.89 -5.57
C LYS A 133 19.56 7.82 -4.89
N ARG A 134 20.41 6.93 -5.40
CA ARG A 134 21.79 6.83 -4.94
C ARG A 134 22.52 8.12 -5.26
N PRO A 135 23.26 8.70 -4.29
CA PRO A 135 24.08 9.87 -4.59
C PRO A 135 25.13 9.52 -5.64
N LYS A 136 25.27 10.38 -6.63
CA LYS A 136 26.29 10.17 -7.67
C LYS A 136 27.66 10.55 -7.13
N ALA A 137 28.64 9.69 -7.39
CA ALA A 137 30.02 9.98 -7.00
C ALA A 137 30.52 11.23 -7.72
N GLY A 138 31.15 12.15 -6.96
CA GLY A 138 31.68 13.38 -7.49
C GLY A 138 30.68 14.48 -7.76
N LYS A 139 29.40 14.26 -7.49
CA LYS A 139 28.37 15.29 -7.61
C LYS A 139 27.80 15.63 -6.25
N LYS A 140 27.78 16.89 -5.95
CA LYS A 140 27.11 17.41 -4.76
C LYS A 140 25.77 17.99 -5.14
N LYS A 141 24.84 17.83 -4.27
CA LYS A 141 23.50 18.39 -4.46
C LYS A 141 23.13 19.28 -3.32
#